data_d05db84669a1c0091ab826b6bdb1125a
#
_entry.id   d05db84669a1c0091ab826b6bdb1125a
#
_cell.length_a   1.000
_cell.length_b   1.000
_cell.length_c   1.000
_cell.angle_alpha   90.00
_cell.angle_beta   90.00
_cell.angle_gamma   90.00
#
_symmetry.space_group_name_H-M   'P 1'
#
loop_
_entity.id
_entity.type
_entity.pdbx_description
1 polymer ?
#
loop_
_entity_poly.entity_id
_entity_poly.type
_entity_poly.pdbx_seq_one_letter_code
_entity_poly.pdbx_strand_id
1 'polypeptide(L)'
;MGQSTPLRPKACEMTEADEIIAEARELPLKDAAFLLWRECSKLDLLAWRAMPSAMRAMLRPRPAAESAAEIRYEHDHAEDGLTFDRLKLVHPEADDADIRHAIIAAVKFDDACFGYFDKGRGEFGERFRRAVELAARDHPGYLEHTYQRARYYISYFMK
;
A
#
# COMPACT_ATOMS: atom_id res chain seq x y z
N MET A 1 49.25 25.47 -9.88
CA MET A 1 48.89 24.07 -9.62
C MET A 1 47.54 24.03 -8.95
N GLY A 2 46.48 23.85 -9.74
CA GLY A 2 45.09 23.77 -9.25
C GLY A 2 44.80 22.32 -8.89
N GLN A 3 44.55 22.05 -7.61
CA GLN A 3 44.06 20.77 -7.16
C GLN A 3 42.54 20.73 -7.42
N SER A 4 42.13 19.96 -8.41
CA SER A 4 40.72 19.61 -8.62
C SER A 4 40.28 18.64 -7.51
N THR A 5 39.49 19.13 -6.58
CA THR A 5 38.83 18.32 -5.58
C THR A 5 37.82 17.36 -6.29
N PRO A 6 37.91 16.05 -6.11
CA PRO A 6 36.93 15.14 -6.71
C PRO A 6 35.56 15.39 -6.07
N LEU A 7 34.58 15.68 -6.91
CA LEU A 7 33.16 15.72 -6.53
C LEU A 7 32.78 14.36 -5.92
N ARG A 8 32.50 14.33 -4.61
CA ARG A 8 31.88 13.17 -3.97
C ARG A 8 30.55 12.88 -4.69
N PRO A 9 30.31 11.64 -5.13
CA PRO A 9 29.01 11.28 -5.63
C PRO A 9 28.00 11.56 -4.52
N LYS A 10 26.95 12.35 -4.82
CA LYS A 10 25.78 12.49 -3.93
C LYS A 10 25.28 11.09 -3.64
N ALA A 11 25.26 10.70 -2.36
CA ALA A 11 24.54 9.52 -1.93
C ALA A 11 23.12 9.64 -2.50
N CYS A 12 22.67 8.60 -3.24
CA CYS A 12 21.32 8.55 -3.76
C CYS A 12 20.41 8.50 -2.53
N GLU A 13 19.79 9.62 -2.19
CA GLU A 13 18.80 9.65 -1.13
C GLU A 13 17.65 8.75 -1.57
N MET A 14 17.36 7.72 -0.79
CA MET A 14 16.24 6.81 -1.00
C MET A 14 14.95 7.63 -1.03
N THR A 15 14.13 7.43 -2.03
CA THR A 15 12.83 8.09 -2.10
C THR A 15 11.84 7.39 -1.17
N GLU A 16 10.77 8.08 -0.78
CA GLU A 16 9.69 7.49 0.03
C GLU A 16 9.08 6.24 -0.65
N ALA A 17 9.02 6.22 -1.98
CA ALA A 17 8.58 5.05 -2.73
C ALA A 17 9.56 3.87 -2.59
N ASP A 18 10.88 4.15 -2.63
CA ASP A 18 11.90 3.13 -2.45
C ASP A 18 11.84 2.53 -1.04
N GLU A 19 11.54 3.34 -0.02
CA GLU A 19 11.38 2.89 1.37
C GLU A 19 10.19 1.93 1.50
N ILE A 20 9.03 2.26 0.93
CA ILE A 20 7.84 1.39 0.95
C ILE A 20 8.11 0.07 0.22
N ILE A 21 8.77 0.12 -0.93
CA ILE A 21 9.12 -1.08 -1.71
C ILE A 21 10.16 -1.94 -0.98
N ALA A 22 11.16 -1.31 -0.35
CA ALA A 22 12.16 -2.01 0.45
C ALA A 22 11.53 -2.70 1.66
N GLU A 23 10.62 -2.02 2.37
CA GLU A 23 9.86 -2.61 3.48
C GLU A 23 9.03 -3.79 3.00
N ALA A 24 8.29 -3.65 1.89
CA ALA A 24 7.45 -4.72 1.34
C ALA A 24 8.27 -5.98 1.01
N ARG A 25 9.52 -5.84 0.59
CA ARG A 25 10.42 -6.96 0.26
C ARG A 25 10.80 -7.80 1.48
N GLU A 26 10.87 -7.17 2.65
CA GLU A 26 11.23 -7.85 3.91
C GLU A 26 10.01 -8.49 4.61
N LEU A 27 8.80 -8.19 4.16
CA LEU A 27 7.56 -8.70 4.74
C LEU A 27 7.15 -10.04 4.11
N PRO A 28 6.44 -10.91 4.84
CA PRO A 28 5.71 -12.03 4.24
C PRO A 28 4.76 -11.54 3.15
N LEU A 29 4.52 -12.35 2.13
CA LEU A 29 3.70 -11.99 0.95
C LEU A 29 2.35 -11.36 1.32
N LYS A 30 1.67 -11.92 2.32
CA LYS A 30 0.36 -11.41 2.77
C LYS A 30 0.43 -10.02 3.38
N ASP A 31 1.46 -9.75 4.18
CA ASP A 31 1.71 -8.45 4.81
C ASP A 31 2.18 -7.42 3.78
N ALA A 32 3.04 -7.83 2.85
CA ALA A 32 3.48 -7.02 1.72
C ALA A 32 2.29 -6.62 0.83
N ALA A 33 1.35 -7.55 0.60
CA ALA A 33 0.13 -7.26 -0.17
C ALA A 33 -0.72 -6.19 0.52
N PHE A 34 -0.91 -6.28 1.83
CA PHE A 34 -1.65 -5.27 2.58
C PHE A 34 -0.96 -3.90 2.53
N LEU A 35 0.35 -3.86 2.75
CA LEU A 35 1.14 -2.62 2.66
C LEU A 35 1.03 -1.97 1.28
N LEU A 36 1.36 -2.70 0.22
CA LEU A 36 1.40 -2.16 -1.14
C LEU A 36 0.00 -1.77 -1.65
N TRP A 37 -1.02 -2.50 -1.26
CA TRP A 37 -2.40 -2.16 -1.59
C TRP A 37 -2.85 -0.88 -0.87
N ARG A 38 -2.57 -0.72 0.42
CA ARG A 38 -2.93 0.50 1.18
C ARG A 38 -2.15 1.74 0.73
N GLU A 39 -0.91 1.57 0.33
CA GLU A 39 -0.04 2.66 -0.15
C GLU A 39 -0.14 2.88 -1.68
N CYS A 40 -1.02 2.17 -2.40
CA CYS A 40 -1.06 2.21 -3.86
C CYS A 40 -1.28 3.63 -4.40
N SER A 41 -2.21 4.40 -3.85
CA SER A 41 -2.47 5.79 -4.28
C SER A 41 -1.26 6.70 -4.07
N LYS A 42 -0.52 6.51 -2.97
CA LYS A 42 0.69 7.25 -2.66
C LYS A 42 1.82 6.89 -3.61
N LEU A 43 2.01 5.59 -3.84
CA LEU A 43 3.02 5.09 -4.77
C LEU A 43 2.75 5.59 -6.20
N ASP A 44 1.50 5.62 -6.63
CA ASP A 44 1.10 6.15 -7.93
C ASP A 44 1.36 7.65 -8.05
N LEU A 45 1.07 8.42 -6.98
CA LEU A 45 1.36 9.84 -6.94
C LEU A 45 2.86 10.13 -6.99
N LEU A 46 3.66 9.36 -6.25
CA LEU A 46 5.13 9.50 -6.25
C LEU A 46 5.71 9.15 -7.63
N ALA A 47 5.24 8.07 -8.25
CA ALA A 47 5.62 7.70 -9.61
C ALA A 47 5.25 8.79 -10.62
N TRP A 48 4.05 9.37 -10.53
CA TRP A 48 3.61 10.48 -11.34
C TRP A 48 4.52 11.72 -11.19
N ARG A 49 4.88 12.07 -9.95
CA ARG A 49 5.77 13.21 -9.68
C ARG A 49 7.19 13.01 -10.21
N ALA A 50 7.68 11.78 -10.22
CA ALA A 50 8.99 11.42 -10.75
C ALA A 50 9.06 11.44 -12.29
N MET A 51 7.92 11.38 -12.98
CA MET A 51 7.90 11.44 -14.46
C MET A 51 8.39 12.78 -14.98
N PRO A 52 9.11 12.81 -16.13
CA PRO A 52 9.44 14.05 -16.84
C PRO A 52 8.17 14.85 -17.18
N SER A 53 8.26 16.20 -17.08
CA SER A 53 7.13 17.09 -17.33
C SER A 53 6.50 16.91 -18.71
N ALA A 54 7.30 16.65 -19.75
CA ALA A 54 6.82 16.38 -21.10
C ALA A 54 5.96 15.11 -21.16
N MET A 55 6.34 14.04 -20.42
CA MET A 55 5.57 12.81 -20.36
C MET A 55 4.28 13.00 -19.56
N ARG A 56 4.32 13.73 -18.46
CA ARG A 56 3.12 14.07 -17.67
C ARG A 56 2.09 14.86 -18.48
N ALA A 57 2.53 15.76 -19.36
CA ALA A 57 1.64 16.53 -20.21
C ALA A 57 0.90 15.68 -21.26
N MET A 58 1.44 14.54 -21.64
CA MET A 58 0.81 13.58 -22.58
C MET A 58 -0.18 12.66 -21.91
N LEU A 59 -0.07 12.46 -20.60
CA LEU A 59 -0.94 11.59 -19.82
C LEU A 59 -2.03 12.44 -19.16
N ARG A 60 -3.30 12.08 -19.37
CA ARG A 60 -4.40 12.74 -18.65
C ARG A 60 -4.25 12.45 -17.16
N PRO A 61 -4.26 13.47 -16.27
CA PRO A 61 -4.28 13.23 -14.84
C PRO A 61 -5.55 12.42 -14.49
N ARG A 62 -5.39 11.31 -13.79
CA ARG A 62 -6.53 10.61 -13.20
C ARG A 62 -7.19 11.54 -12.17
N PRO A 63 -8.50 11.78 -12.22
CA PRO A 63 -9.19 12.51 -11.17
C PRO A 63 -9.04 11.77 -9.84
N ALA A 64 -8.60 12.49 -8.79
CA ALA A 64 -8.33 11.90 -7.47
C ALA A 64 -9.56 11.21 -6.82
N ALA A 65 -10.76 11.57 -7.24
CA ALA A 65 -12.01 11.01 -6.70
C ALA A 65 -12.42 9.65 -7.31
N GLU A 66 -11.94 9.32 -8.51
CA GLU A 66 -12.21 8.02 -9.14
C GLU A 66 -11.29 6.92 -8.60
N SER A 67 -10.17 7.32 -7.97
CA SER A 67 -9.07 6.42 -7.67
C SER A 67 -9.40 5.32 -6.65
N ALA A 68 -10.12 5.59 -5.55
CA ALA A 68 -10.27 4.60 -4.48
C ALA A 68 -11.26 3.47 -4.84
N ALA A 69 -12.39 3.78 -5.48
CA ALA A 69 -13.36 2.77 -5.90
C ALA A 69 -12.87 1.98 -7.12
N GLU A 70 -12.22 2.65 -8.09
CA GLU A 70 -11.61 2.00 -9.24
C GLU A 70 -10.41 1.13 -8.86
N ILE A 71 -9.53 1.62 -7.97
CA ILE A 71 -8.40 0.83 -7.47
C ILE A 71 -8.92 -0.41 -6.73
N ARG A 72 -9.94 -0.27 -5.91
CA ARG A 72 -10.58 -1.40 -5.23
C ARG A 72 -11.18 -2.38 -6.23
N TYR A 73 -11.91 -1.91 -7.22
CA TYR A 73 -12.47 -2.74 -8.29
C TYR A 73 -11.38 -3.43 -9.10
N GLU A 74 -10.32 -2.73 -9.47
CA GLU A 74 -9.17 -3.29 -10.19
C GLU A 74 -8.48 -4.38 -9.36
N HIS A 75 -8.34 -4.23 -8.03
CA HIS A 75 -7.72 -5.23 -7.16
C HIS A 75 -8.63 -6.44 -6.89
N ASP A 76 -9.93 -6.24 -6.80
CA ASP A 76 -10.89 -7.33 -6.59
C ASP A 76 -11.08 -8.19 -7.84
N HIS A 77 -10.83 -7.64 -9.02
CA HIS A 77 -11.24 -8.24 -10.30
C HIS A 77 -10.13 -8.32 -11.35
N ALA A 78 -9.00 -7.60 -11.17
CA ALA A 78 -7.95 -7.55 -12.19
C ALA A 78 -6.85 -8.56 -11.91
N GLU A 79 -6.53 -9.33 -12.94
CA GLU A 79 -5.36 -10.20 -12.98
C GLU A 79 -4.06 -9.40 -13.08
N ASP A 80 -4.11 -8.12 -13.48
CA ASP A 80 -2.98 -7.28 -13.90
C ASP A 80 -2.96 -5.88 -13.26
N GLY A 81 -3.36 -5.72 -11.99
CA GLY A 81 -3.32 -4.42 -11.29
C GLY A 81 -1.91 -4.02 -10.84
N LEU A 82 -1.71 -2.71 -10.59
CA LEU A 82 -0.41 -2.17 -10.15
C LEU A 82 0.12 -2.80 -8.85
N THR A 83 -0.77 -3.19 -7.93
CA THR A 83 -0.37 -3.91 -6.71
C THR A 83 0.16 -5.30 -7.03
N PHE A 84 -0.43 -5.99 -8.03
CA PHE A 84 0.07 -7.27 -8.51
C PHE A 84 1.50 -7.13 -9.05
N ASP A 85 1.74 -6.17 -9.93
CA ASP A 85 3.06 -5.93 -10.51
C ASP A 85 4.12 -5.60 -9.45
N ARG A 86 3.76 -4.79 -8.47
CA ARG A 86 4.64 -4.44 -7.34
C ARG A 86 4.95 -5.65 -6.46
N LEU A 87 3.94 -6.50 -6.18
CA LEU A 87 4.16 -7.75 -5.45
C LEU A 87 5.07 -8.71 -6.21
N LYS A 88 4.89 -8.84 -7.52
CA LYS A 88 5.76 -9.66 -8.36
C LYS A 88 7.21 -9.16 -8.36
N LEU A 89 7.40 -7.84 -8.26
CA LEU A 89 8.72 -7.22 -8.15
C LEU A 89 9.41 -7.51 -6.81
N VAL A 90 8.68 -7.50 -5.69
CA VAL A 90 9.25 -7.69 -4.36
C VAL A 90 9.29 -9.15 -3.93
N HIS A 91 8.40 -9.99 -4.46
CA HIS A 91 8.32 -11.44 -4.25
C HIS A 91 8.34 -12.19 -5.58
N PRO A 92 9.46 -12.16 -6.33
CA PRO A 92 9.55 -12.77 -7.65
C PRO A 92 9.38 -14.30 -7.64
N GLU A 93 9.60 -14.92 -6.48
CA GLU A 93 9.47 -16.37 -6.25
C GLU A 93 8.00 -16.80 -6.04
N ALA A 94 7.11 -15.87 -5.68
CA ALA A 94 5.70 -16.18 -5.48
C ALA A 94 5.00 -16.46 -6.82
N ASP A 95 4.11 -17.44 -6.84
CA ASP A 95 3.31 -17.67 -8.02
C ASP A 95 2.17 -16.65 -8.15
N ASP A 96 1.59 -16.56 -9.35
CA ASP A 96 0.57 -15.55 -9.65
C ASP A 96 -0.72 -15.79 -8.87
N ALA A 97 -1.04 -17.04 -8.57
CA ALA A 97 -2.22 -17.39 -7.77
C ALA A 97 -2.06 -16.97 -6.31
N ASP A 98 -0.88 -17.18 -5.73
CA ASP A 98 -0.57 -16.76 -4.36
C ASP A 98 -0.58 -15.24 -4.22
N ILE A 99 -0.05 -14.52 -5.22
CA ILE A 99 -0.11 -13.06 -5.24
C ILE A 99 -1.56 -12.56 -5.27
N ARG A 100 -2.40 -13.12 -6.15
CA ARG A 100 -3.84 -12.76 -6.21
C ARG A 100 -4.57 -13.06 -4.90
N HIS A 101 -4.32 -14.22 -4.32
CA HIS A 101 -4.90 -14.58 -3.02
C HIS A 101 -4.47 -13.63 -1.91
N ALA A 102 -3.20 -13.20 -1.90
CA ALA A 102 -2.71 -12.24 -0.92
C ALA A 102 -3.37 -10.86 -1.08
N ILE A 103 -3.58 -10.38 -2.31
CA ILE A 103 -4.29 -9.11 -2.58
C ILE A 103 -5.75 -9.21 -2.12
N ILE A 104 -6.46 -10.27 -2.49
CA ILE A 104 -7.85 -10.49 -2.08
C ILE A 104 -7.97 -10.55 -0.55
N ALA A 105 -7.02 -11.22 0.12
CA ALA A 105 -6.99 -11.29 1.57
C ALA A 105 -6.77 -9.90 2.20
N ALA A 106 -5.90 -9.07 1.62
CA ALA A 106 -5.64 -7.71 2.07
C ALA A 106 -6.89 -6.83 1.97
N VAL A 107 -7.59 -6.87 0.82
CA VAL A 107 -8.84 -6.13 0.60
C VAL A 107 -9.91 -6.56 1.59
N LYS A 108 -10.13 -7.88 1.76
CA LYS A 108 -11.11 -8.40 2.71
C LYS A 108 -10.83 -8.03 4.16
N PHE A 109 -9.56 -8.04 4.55
CA PHE A 109 -9.15 -7.61 5.90
C PHE A 109 -9.44 -6.12 6.13
N ASP A 110 -9.09 -5.27 5.16
CA ASP A 110 -9.39 -3.83 5.23
C ASP A 110 -10.90 -3.56 5.30
N ASP A 111 -11.69 -4.20 4.44
CA ASP A 111 -13.15 -4.10 4.45
C ASP A 111 -13.76 -4.54 5.78
N ALA A 112 -13.24 -5.61 6.37
CA ALA A 112 -13.68 -6.07 7.69
C ALA A 112 -13.38 -5.03 8.77
N CYS A 113 -12.19 -4.39 8.74
CA CYS A 113 -11.83 -3.32 9.66
C CYS A 113 -12.83 -2.16 9.60
N PHE A 114 -13.15 -1.66 8.41
CA PHE A 114 -14.13 -0.59 8.23
C PHE A 114 -15.55 -1.05 8.60
N GLY A 115 -15.97 -2.25 8.20
CA GLY A 115 -17.27 -2.81 8.53
C GLY A 115 -17.51 -2.97 10.03
N TYR A 116 -16.50 -3.38 10.79
CA TYR A 116 -16.59 -3.45 12.25
C TYR A 116 -16.55 -2.07 12.90
N PHE A 117 -15.79 -1.13 12.35
CA PHE A 117 -15.78 0.24 12.82
C PHE A 117 -17.16 0.91 12.66
N ASP A 118 -17.81 0.77 11.51
CA ASP A 118 -19.12 1.36 11.23
C ASP A 118 -20.23 0.81 12.15
N LYS A 119 -20.18 -0.48 12.45
CA LYS A 119 -21.13 -1.15 13.37
C LYS A 119 -20.80 -0.92 14.85
N GLY A 120 -19.59 -0.45 15.15
CA GLY A 120 -19.11 -0.26 16.51
C GLY A 120 -19.81 0.88 17.23
N ARG A 121 -19.97 0.74 18.56
CA ARG A 121 -20.45 1.78 19.46
C ARG A 121 -19.37 2.15 20.48
N GLY A 122 -19.43 3.34 21.02
CA GLY A 122 -18.48 3.82 22.01
C GLY A 122 -17.57 4.93 21.49
N GLU A 123 -16.57 5.29 22.25
CA GLU A 123 -15.62 6.33 21.91
C GLU A 123 -14.81 5.97 20.65
N PHE A 124 -14.44 7.00 19.90
CA PHE A 124 -13.81 6.87 18.58
C PHE A 124 -12.52 6.01 18.64
N GLY A 125 -11.63 6.26 19.61
CA GLY A 125 -10.39 5.50 19.76
C GLY A 125 -10.59 4.01 20.10
N GLU A 126 -11.57 3.71 20.96
CA GLU A 126 -11.91 2.33 21.29
C GLU A 126 -12.53 1.58 20.13
N ARG A 127 -13.34 2.26 19.32
CA ARG A 127 -13.95 1.66 18.11
C ARG A 127 -12.90 1.19 17.13
N PHE A 128 -11.84 1.95 16.90
CA PHE A 128 -10.73 1.52 16.03
C PHE A 128 -10.04 0.27 16.54
N ARG A 129 -9.64 0.30 17.82
CA ARG A 129 -8.95 -0.84 18.41
C ARG A 129 -9.79 -2.10 18.30
N ARG A 130 -11.07 -2.01 18.69
CA ARG A 130 -11.99 -3.13 18.65
C ARG A 130 -12.29 -3.62 17.23
N ALA A 131 -12.42 -2.70 16.28
CA ALA A 131 -12.66 -3.05 14.88
C ALA A 131 -11.51 -3.90 14.29
N VAL A 132 -10.26 -3.48 14.53
CA VAL A 132 -9.09 -4.23 14.07
C VAL A 132 -8.93 -5.55 14.81
N GLU A 133 -9.22 -5.61 16.13
CA GLU A 133 -9.19 -6.86 16.91
C GLU A 133 -10.21 -7.90 16.38
N LEU A 134 -11.41 -7.45 16.02
CA LEU A 134 -12.43 -8.32 15.43
C LEU A 134 -12.04 -8.77 14.02
N ALA A 135 -11.58 -7.83 13.18
CA ALA A 135 -11.11 -8.15 11.84
C ALA A 135 -9.90 -9.12 11.86
N ALA A 136 -8.98 -8.97 12.83
CA ALA A 136 -7.83 -9.85 12.99
C ALA A 136 -8.24 -11.30 13.34
N ARG A 137 -9.34 -11.48 14.06
CA ARG A 137 -9.88 -12.84 14.35
C ARG A 137 -10.43 -13.51 13.10
N ASP A 138 -11.10 -12.75 12.25
CA ASP A 138 -11.70 -13.27 11.01
C ASP A 138 -10.63 -13.42 9.90
N HIS A 139 -9.55 -12.65 9.97
CA HIS A 139 -8.46 -12.63 9.00
C HIS A 139 -7.10 -12.83 9.68
N PRO A 140 -6.83 -14.03 10.24
CA PRO A 140 -5.58 -14.32 10.93
C PRO A 140 -4.40 -14.44 9.98
N GLY A 141 -3.19 -14.40 10.53
CA GLY A 141 -1.95 -14.72 9.81
C GLY A 141 -1.21 -13.52 9.25
N TYR A 142 -1.57 -12.29 9.66
CA TYR A 142 -0.72 -11.11 9.50
C TYR A 142 0.21 -10.95 10.70
N LEU A 143 1.31 -10.22 10.51
CA LEU A 143 2.19 -9.82 11.58
C LEU A 143 1.52 -8.76 12.48
N GLU A 144 1.91 -8.69 13.74
CA GLU A 144 1.32 -7.73 14.70
C GLU A 144 1.42 -6.28 14.21
N HIS A 145 2.56 -5.89 13.63
CA HIS A 145 2.71 -4.53 13.12
C HIS A 145 1.79 -4.21 11.93
N THR A 146 1.35 -5.21 11.15
CA THR A 146 0.35 -5.03 10.10
C THR A 146 -1.01 -4.70 10.68
N TYR A 147 -1.42 -5.36 11.77
CA TYR A 147 -2.63 -5.02 12.50
C TYR A 147 -2.56 -3.62 13.12
N GLN A 148 -1.40 -3.23 13.67
CA GLN A 148 -1.19 -1.87 14.18
C GLN A 148 -1.27 -0.83 13.06
N ARG A 149 -0.72 -1.13 11.89
CA ARG A 149 -0.80 -0.27 10.70
C ARG A 149 -2.26 -0.12 10.22
N ALA A 150 -3.06 -1.18 10.24
CA ALA A 150 -4.47 -1.10 9.92
C ALA A 150 -5.23 -0.12 10.83
N ARG A 151 -4.92 -0.09 12.14
CA ARG A 151 -5.48 0.91 13.07
C ARG A 151 -5.16 2.34 12.64
N TYR A 152 -3.91 2.59 12.23
CA TYR A 152 -3.50 3.91 11.73
C TYR A 152 -4.28 4.32 10.48
N TYR A 153 -4.40 3.44 9.49
CA TYR A 153 -5.12 3.75 8.25
C TYR A 153 -6.59 4.06 8.51
N ILE A 154 -7.30 3.26 9.30
CA ILE A 154 -8.70 3.52 9.64
C ILE A 154 -8.82 4.88 10.34
N SER A 155 -7.95 5.18 11.31
CA SER A 155 -7.99 6.44 12.04
C SER A 155 -7.77 7.65 11.14
N TYR A 156 -6.98 7.51 10.08
CA TYR A 156 -6.69 8.56 9.11
C TYR A 156 -7.87 8.84 8.19
N PHE A 157 -8.55 7.80 7.70
CA PHE A 157 -9.64 7.93 6.76
C PHE A 157 -10.99 8.29 7.38
N MET A 158 -11.14 8.14 8.71
CA MET A 158 -12.38 8.43 9.42
C MET A 158 -12.37 9.81 10.13
N LYS A 159 -11.35 10.63 9.89
CA LYS A 159 -11.31 12.04 10.32
C LYS A 159 -12.00 12.93 9.31
#